data_8d6cdca900a17b57a0b44af5c197bbf5
#
_entry.id   8d6cdca900a17b57a0b44af5c197bbf5
#
_cell.length_a   1.000
_cell.length_b   1.000
_cell.length_c   1.000
_cell.angle_alpha   90.00
_cell.angle_beta   90.00
_cell.angle_gamma   90.00
#
_symmetry.space_group_name_H-M   'P 1'
#
loop_
_entity.id
_entity.type
_entity.pdbx_description
1 polymer ?
#
loop_
_entity_poly.entity_id
_entity_poly.type
_entity_poly.pdbx_seq_one_letter_code
_entity_poly.pdbx_strand_id
1 'polypeptide(L)'
;MYIKQLALCLSIGFALSFTACSDGDSNRSRSSSEIVDEDDDNTTATLDDSYTYRLPVVFHILYTNTADPTQYVSVERLRQILTHVNELYRGGVYGESQNIRVQFFLAEYDEQGRKLPIPGVDYIRYEGEYPIDAYRFLTNQEDGNEKYLWEPNEYVNVMLFHYKQNHSGGILLGLSHLPYIVRDETDLEGLHLASNHNITKRNLRFAYSASINSRYINDESSRYTDPAKRKEGYLYSSTDINVTLAHELGHYLGLHHTFSETENGGTANGCEDTDYCRDTPSYNKDEYDAYVTYYLNTHSKEQRKFSDLLKRFSCTNQMFIATNLMDYAVNRSYEFTADQRYRMRQVLYNSPLMPGPKKRKTRTSDVAPQGYINLPIRVVR
;
A
#
# COMPACT_ATOMS: atom_id res chain seq x y z
N MET A 1 -48.48 22.98 28.17
CA MET A 1 -48.29 23.04 29.62
C MET A 1 -46.79 23.02 29.82
N TYR A 2 -46.12 24.15 29.81
CA TYR A 2 -45.49 24.95 30.83
C TYR A 2 -44.73 24.05 31.84
N ILE A 3 -43.44 24.21 32.08
CA ILE A 3 -42.65 25.21 32.84
C ILE A 3 -41.15 24.90 32.60
N LYS A 4 -40.28 25.73 32.08
CA LYS A 4 -39.46 26.84 32.57
C LYS A 4 -38.50 26.52 33.71
N GLN A 5 -37.21 26.72 33.38
CA GLN A 5 -36.13 27.44 34.05
C GLN A 5 -35.52 26.85 35.33
N LEU A 6 -34.18 26.76 35.43
CA LEU A 6 -33.33 27.82 35.99
C LEU A 6 -31.83 27.53 35.81
N ALA A 7 -31.09 28.54 35.40
CA ALA A 7 -29.65 28.62 35.38
C ALA A 7 -29.09 28.94 36.78
N LEU A 8 -27.89 28.46 37.09
CA LEU A 8 -27.08 29.11 38.13
C LEU A 8 -25.58 29.05 37.73
N CYS A 9 -25.05 30.23 37.47
CA CYS A 9 -23.62 30.51 37.35
C CYS A 9 -22.95 30.48 38.76
N LEU A 10 -21.74 29.91 38.84
CA LEU A 10 -20.80 30.30 39.88
C LEU A 10 -19.40 30.43 39.26
N SER A 11 -18.98 31.65 39.13
CA SER A 11 -17.63 32.11 38.86
C SER A 11 -16.83 32.16 40.18
N ILE A 12 -15.65 31.57 40.21
CA ILE A 12 -14.61 31.90 41.16
C ILE A 12 -13.32 32.12 40.41
N GLY A 13 -12.93 33.39 40.32
CA GLY A 13 -11.63 33.82 39.86
C GLY A 13 -10.60 33.66 41.00
N PHE A 14 -9.37 33.37 40.63
CA PHE A 14 -8.23 33.67 41.51
C PHE A 14 -7.09 34.28 40.69
N ALA A 15 -6.52 35.30 41.29
CA ALA A 15 -5.74 36.35 40.69
C ALA A 15 -4.26 36.01 40.53
N LEU A 16 -3.68 36.71 39.58
CA LEU A 16 -2.29 36.95 39.22
C LEU A 16 -1.33 37.20 40.40
N SER A 17 -0.09 36.75 40.26
CA SER A 17 1.07 37.43 40.76
C SER A 17 2.21 37.38 39.74
N PHE A 18 2.45 38.54 39.14
CA PHE A 18 3.70 38.85 38.41
C PHE A 18 4.76 39.22 39.41
N THR A 19 5.96 38.70 39.31
CA THR A 19 7.18 39.40 39.78
C THR A 19 8.21 39.39 38.66
N ALA A 20 8.40 40.56 38.09
CA ALA A 20 9.56 40.92 37.32
C ALA A 20 10.65 41.42 38.27
N CYS A 21 11.88 41.05 38.05
CA CYS A 21 13.03 41.86 38.39
C CYS A 21 14.10 41.73 37.31
N SER A 22 14.55 42.86 36.90
CA SER A 22 15.47 43.21 35.86
C SER A 22 16.91 43.28 36.37
N ASP A 23 17.80 43.29 35.35
CA ASP A 23 19.10 43.95 35.25
C ASP A 23 20.36 43.27 35.80
N GLY A 24 21.32 43.23 34.92
CA GLY A 24 22.73 43.11 35.24
C GLY A 24 23.65 42.63 34.15
N ASP A 25 24.12 43.60 33.41
CA ASP A 25 25.09 43.64 32.31
C ASP A 25 26.43 42.88 32.60
N SER A 26 27.05 42.49 31.49
CA SER A 26 28.46 42.53 31.14
C SER A 26 29.32 41.25 31.15
N ASN A 27 29.87 41.10 29.91
CA ASN A 27 31.22 40.67 29.52
C ASN A 27 31.64 39.20 29.42
N ARG A 28 31.80 38.88 28.13
CA ARG A 28 32.96 38.17 27.51
C ARG A 28 33.62 37.01 28.27
N SER A 29 33.48 35.84 27.73
CA SER A 29 34.70 35.15 27.19
C SER A 29 34.27 33.93 26.34
N ARG A 30 34.84 33.81 25.17
CA ARG A 30 34.86 32.60 24.33
C ARG A 30 35.50 31.49 25.12
N SER A 31 34.75 30.43 25.31
CA SER A 31 35.30 29.12 25.60
C SER A 31 34.62 28.14 24.63
N SER A 32 35.44 27.62 23.72
CA SER A 32 35.13 26.45 22.93
C SER A 32 34.87 25.28 23.89
N SER A 33 33.61 24.97 24.10
CA SER A 33 33.25 23.66 24.64
C SER A 33 33.18 22.68 23.49
N GLU A 34 34.11 21.77 23.42
CA GLU A 34 34.03 20.52 22.72
C GLU A 34 32.72 19.85 23.10
N ILE A 35 31.84 19.69 22.10
CA ILE A 35 30.72 18.78 22.19
C ILE A 35 31.36 17.40 22.10
N VAL A 36 31.49 16.74 23.22
CA VAL A 36 31.76 15.31 23.26
C VAL A 36 30.46 14.65 22.80
N ASP A 37 30.45 14.20 21.56
CA ASP A 37 29.46 13.25 21.09
C ASP A 37 29.67 11.97 21.89
N GLU A 38 28.86 11.76 22.93
CA GLU A 38 28.70 10.43 23.50
C GLU A 38 27.94 9.60 22.48
N ASP A 39 28.72 8.81 21.73
CA ASP A 39 28.25 7.69 20.93
C ASP A 39 27.56 6.68 21.85
N ASP A 40 26.28 6.87 22.10
CA ASP A 40 25.42 5.85 22.70
C ASP A 40 24.97 4.88 21.60
N ASP A 41 25.88 3.98 21.25
CA ASP A 41 25.80 3.04 20.11
C ASP A 41 24.89 1.83 20.42
N ASN A 42 23.87 1.99 21.26
CA ASN A 42 23.00 0.86 21.65
C ASN A 42 21.51 1.20 21.85
N THR A 43 20.98 2.20 21.19
CA THR A 43 19.54 2.33 21.05
C THR A 43 19.12 1.66 19.75
N THR A 44 18.65 0.43 19.82
CA THR A 44 17.73 -0.12 18.83
C THR A 44 16.57 0.88 18.72
N ALA A 45 16.60 1.74 17.70
CA ALA A 45 15.53 2.68 17.46
C ALA A 45 14.24 1.86 17.24
N THR A 46 13.43 1.73 18.29
CA THR A 46 12.14 1.08 18.22
C THR A 46 11.27 1.88 17.26
N LEU A 47 10.70 1.19 16.27
CA LEU A 47 9.74 1.79 15.36
C LEU A 47 8.62 2.43 16.21
N ASP A 48 8.42 3.74 16.09
CA ASP A 48 7.29 4.41 16.74
C ASP A 48 5.98 3.93 16.11
N ASP A 49 5.31 3.03 16.81
CA ASP A 49 4.08 2.41 16.37
C ASP A 49 2.89 3.40 16.31
N SER A 50 3.01 4.55 16.94
CA SER A 50 2.01 5.62 16.89
C SER A 50 2.11 6.50 15.65
N TYR A 51 3.27 6.53 14.96
CA TYR A 51 3.50 7.37 13.79
C TYR A 51 2.63 6.95 12.60
N THR A 52 1.94 7.90 12.00
CA THR A 52 1.17 7.68 10.77
C THR A 52 1.96 8.16 9.56
N TYR A 53 2.32 7.22 8.68
CA TYR A 53 2.99 7.54 7.42
C TYR A 53 2.01 8.21 6.47
N ARG A 54 2.40 9.36 5.95
CA ARG A 54 1.68 10.07 4.89
C ARG A 54 2.45 9.88 3.58
N LEU A 55 1.86 9.12 2.66
CA LEU A 55 2.52 8.69 1.43
C LEU A 55 1.90 9.42 0.23
N PRO A 56 2.64 10.31 -0.44
CA PRO A 56 2.18 10.96 -1.66
C PRO A 56 2.14 9.95 -2.80
N VAL A 57 0.99 9.84 -3.45
CA VAL A 57 0.75 8.95 -4.59
C VAL A 57 0.73 9.76 -5.88
N VAL A 58 1.39 9.26 -6.90
CA VAL A 58 1.25 9.73 -8.27
C VAL A 58 0.72 8.60 -9.14
N PHE A 59 -0.37 8.88 -9.85
CA PHE A 59 -0.95 8.00 -10.85
C PHE A 59 -0.43 8.37 -12.22
N HIS A 60 0.35 7.49 -12.83
CA HIS A 60 0.83 7.61 -14.20
C HIS A 60 -0.20 6.97 -15.13
N ILE A 61 -1.01 7.80 -15.77
CA ILE A 61 -2.12 7.36 -16.62
C ILE A 61 -1.64 7.28 -18.08
N LEU A 62 -1.37 6.07 -18.54
CA LEU A 62 -0.95 5.84 -19.92
C LEU A 62 -2.19 5.62 -20.80
N TYR A 63 -2.42 6.54 -21.72
CA TYR A 63 -3.60 6.56 -22.58
C TYR A 63 -3.25 6.72 -24.07
N THR A 64 -4.15 6.28 -24.94
CA THR A 64 -4.12 6.54 -26.38
C THR A 64 -5.36 7.33 -26.84
N ASN A 65 -6.44 7.28 -26.05
CA ASN A 65 -7.73 7.92 -26.37
C ASN A 65 -8.24 8.74 -25.17
N THR A 66 -8.28 10.07 -25.31
CA THR A 66 -8.79 10.98 -24.27
C THR A 66 -10.32 10.95 -24.12
N ALA A 67 -11.04 10.42 -25.10
CA ALA A 67 -12.51 10.28 -25.04
C ALA A 67 -12.96 9.04 -24.26
N ASP A 68 -12.05 8.11 -23.98
CA ASP A 68 -12.33 6.92 -23.18
C ASP A 68 -12.05 7.20 -21.69
N PRO A 69 -13.09 7.29 -20.84
CA PRO A 69 -12.90 7.60 -19.41
C PRO A 69 -12.21 6.48 -18.62
N THR A 70 -12.04 5.30 -19.20
CA THR A 70 -11.25 4.22 -18.60
C THR A 70 -9.77 4.30 -18.97
N GLN A 71 -9.42 5.08 -19.98
CA GLN A 71 -8.05 5.43 -20.35
C GLN A 71 -7.64 6.80 -19.79
N TYR A 72 -8.50 7.80 -19.90
CA TYR A 72 -8.25 9.16 -19.41
C TYR A 72 -9.04 9.39 -18.12
N VAL A 73 -8.56 8.75 -17.07
CA VAL A 73 -9.25 8.68 -15.78
C VAL A 73 -9.23 10.05 -15.08
N SER A 74 -10.38 10.49 -14.57
CA SER A 74 -10.48 11.78 -13.90
C SER A 74 -9.82 11.77 -12.51
N VAL A 75 -9.24 12.90 -12.11
CA VAL A 75 -8.65 13.06 -10.77
C VAL A 75 -9.69 12.85 -9.65
N GLU A 76 -10.95 13.17 -9.90
CA GLU A 76 -12.01 12.97 -8.93
C GLU A 76 -12.24 11.48 -8.65
N ARG A 77 -12.23 10.63 -9.71
CA ARG A 77 -12.31 9.18 -9.52
C ARG A 77 -11.14 8.63 -8.73
N LEU A 78 -9.94 9.08 -9.01
CA LEU A 78 -8.75 8.67 -8.24
C LEU A 78 -8.81 9.09 -6.78
N ARG A 79 -9.35 10.28 -6.50
CA ARG A 79 -9.57 10.74 -5.11
C ARG A 79 -10.56 9.87 -4.36
N GLN A 80 -11.66 9.48 -5.01
CA GLN A 80 -12.65 8.56 -4.44
C GLN A 80 -12.02 7.20 -4.12
N ILE A 81 -11.26 6.62 -5.05
CA ILE A 81 -10.56 5.35 -4.85
C ILE A 81 -9.60 5.46 -3.66
N LEU A 82 -8.75 6.50 -3.59
CA LEU A 82 -7.83 6.67 -2.46
C LEU A 82 -8.57 6.87 -1.13
N THR A 83 -9.75 7.47 -1.14
CA THR A 83 -10.58 7.57 0.08
C THR A 83 -10.93 6.19 0.61
N HIS A 84 -11.41 5.29 -0.26
CA HIS A 84 -11.79 3.94 0.15
C HIS A 84 -10.58 3.04 0.46
N VAL A 85 -9.48 3.18 -0.25
CA VAL A 85 -8.20 2.54 0.10
C VAL A 85 -7.75 2.95 1.51
N ASN A 86 -7.81 4.24 1.82
CA ASN A 86 -7.47 4.73 3.17
C ASN A 86 -8.42 4.20 4.25
N GLU A 87 -9.71 4.00 3.94
CA GLU A 87 -10.64 3.35 4.85
C GLU A 87 -10.27 1.90 5.13
N LEU A 88 -9.83 1.14 4.10
CA LEU A 88 -9.34 -0.24 4.24
C LEU A 88 -8.06 -0.30 5.10
N TYR A 89 -7.09 0.58 4.84
CA TYR A 89 -5.83 0.65 5.59
C TYR A 89 -5.97 1.16 7.03
N ARG A 90 -7.00 1.98 7.29
CA ARG A 90 -7.35 2.41 8.64
C ARG A 90 -7.97 1.27 9.46
N GLY A 91 -8.64 0.34 8.79
CA GLY A 91 -9.38 -0.75 9.44
C GLY A 91 -10.65 -0.29 10.14
N GLY A 92 -11.47 -1.24 10.56
CA GLY A 92 -12.68 -1.02 11.37
C GLY A 92 -13.90 -0.46 10.64
N VAL A 93 -13.78 -0.06 9.37
CA VAL A 93 -14.89 0.53 8.59
C VAL A 93 -15.79 -0.56 7.99
N TYR A 94 -15.19 -1.56 7.37
CA TYR A 94 -15.89 -2.64 6.67
C TYR A 94 -15.95 -3.94 7.47
N GLY A 95 -15.16 -4.06 8.50
CA GLY A 95 -15.05 -5.20 9.42
C GLY A 95 -13.90 -4.99 10.39
N GLU A 96 -13.61 -5.99 11.21
CA GLU A 96 -12.46 -5.99 12.10
C GLU A 96 -11.16 -6.12 11.29
N SER A 97 -10.22 -5.21 11.51
CA SER A 97 -8.94 -5.15 10.80
C SER A 97 -7.96 -4.26 11.56
N GLN A 98 -6.68 -4.51 11.38
CA GLN A 98 -5.63 -3.67 11.95
C GLN A 98 -5.55 -2.30 11.26
N ASN A 99 -5.29 -1.26 12.04
CA ASN A 99 -4.95 0.05 11.51
C ASN A 99 -3.46 0.08 11.15
N ILE A 100 -3.14 0.15 9.86
CA ILE A 100 -1.76 0.14 9.37
C ILE A 100 -1.02 1.45 9.70
N ARG A 101 -1.78 2.52 10.01
CA ARG A 101 -1.25 3.87 10.21
C ARG A 101 -0.51 4.40 8.98
N VAL A 102 -1.11 4.19 7.83
CA VAL A 102 -0.71 4.74 6.54
C VAL A 102 -1.87 5.58 6.00
N GLN A 103 -1.55 6.71 5.41
CA GLN A 103 -2.49 7.55 4.68
C GLN A 103 -1.90 7.88 3.31
N PHE A 104 -2.53 7.39 2.27
CA PHE A 104 -2.23 7.74 0.89
C PHE A 104 -2.94 9.03 0.50
N PHE A 105 -2.25 9.93 -0.18
CA PHE A 105 -2.85 11.18 -0.68
C PHE A 105 -2.28 11.52 -2.06
N LEU A 106 -3.04 12.21 -2.88
CA LEU A 106 -2.57 12.67 -4.19
C LEU A 106 -1.42 13.67 -4.00
N ALA A 107 -0.28 13.44 -4.65
CA ALA A 107 0.88 14.32 -4.58
C ALA A 107 0.48 15.75 -5.03
N GLU A 108 0.83 16.75 -4.24
CA GLU A 108 0.51 18.16 -4.53
C GLU A 108 1.64 18.88 -5.27
N TYR A 109 2.84 18.35 -5.17
CA TYR A 109 4.05 18.93 -5.74
C TYR A 109 4.79 17.90 -6.59
N ASP A 110 5.49 18.38 -7.62
CA ASP A 110 6.38 17.55 -8.44
C ASP A 110 7.76 17.37 -7.79
N GLU A 111 8.64 16.59 -8.45
CA GLU A 111 10.00 16.30 -7.99
C GLU A 111 10.90 17.57 -7.88
N GLN A 112 10.50 18.69 -8.45
CA GLN A 112 11.18 19.98 -8.35
C GLN A 112 10.54 20.91 -7.32
N GLY A 113 9.55 20.42 -6.54
CA GLY A 113 8.84 21.20 -5.53
C GLY A 113 7.84 22.22 -6.11
N ARG A 114 7.47 22.11 -7.38
CA ARG A 114 6.47 22.96 -8.02
C ARG A 114 5.08 22.37 -7.78
N LYS A 115 4.13 23.25 -7.45
CA LYS A 115 2.75 22.84 -7.24
C LYS A 115 2.14 22.29 -8.54
N LEU A 116 1.55 21.10 -8.46
CA LEU A 116 0.90 20.45 -9.59
C LEU A 116 -0.42 21.15 -9.93
N PRO A 117 -0.73 21.40 -11.21
CA PRO A 117 -2.02 21.92 -11.64
C PRO A 117 -3.14 20.91 -11.38
N ILE A 118 -2.84 19.62 -11.48
CA ILE A 118 -3.74 18.49 -11.15
C ILE A 118 -3.00 17.62 -10.14
N PRO A 119 -3.44 17.56 -8.88
CA PRO A 119 -2.74 16.79 -7.84
C PRO A 119 -2.66 15.32 -8.19
N GLY A 120 -1.46 14.73 -8.02
CA GLY A 120 -1.20 13.30 -8.05
C GLY A 120 -1.49 12.61 -9.38
N VAL A 121 -1.57 13.33 -10.49
CA VAL A 121 -1.85 12.75 -11.81
C VAL A 121 -0.83 13.20 -12.84
N ASP A 122 -0.24 12.21 -13.50
CA ASP A 122 0.64 12.37 -14.64
C ASP A 122 0.00 11.70 -15.87
N TYR A 123 -0.57 12.52 -16.77
CA TYR A 123 -1.21 12.02 -17.99
C TYR A 123 -0.16 11.82 -19.08
N ILE A 124 0.04 10.58 -19.48
CA ILE A 124 1.07 10.16 -20.44
C ILE A 124 0.40 9.63 -21.71
N ARG A 125 0.55 10.36 -22.81
CA ARG A 125 0.17 9.82 -24.11
C ARG A 125 1.14 8.70 -24.48
N TYR A 126 0.62 7.48 -24.55
CA TYR A 126 1.44 6.31 -24.81
C TYR A 126 1.56 6.06 -26.32
N GLU A 127 2.79 5.91 -26.80
CA GLU A 127 3.09 5.75 -28.23
C GLU A 127 3.35 4.29 -28.61
N GLY A 128 3.35 3.36 -27.62
CA GLY A 128 3.57 1.93 -27.85
C GLY A 128 2.29 1.16 -28.17
N GLU A 129 2.40 -0.17 -28.19
CA GLU A 129 1.26 -1.08 -28.38
C GLU A 129 0.26 -0.95 -27.21
N TYR A 130 -1.03 -0.77 -27.54
CA TYR A 130 -2.10 -0.62 -26.56
C TYR A 130 -3.29 -1.53 -26.90
N PRO A 131 -3.87 -2.33 -26.00
CA PRO A 131 -3.55 -2.48 -24.55
C PRO A 131 -2.12 -2.98 -24.28
N ILE A 132 -1.59 -2.66 -23.08
CA ILE A 132 -0.19 -2.89 -22.72
C ILE A 132 -0.03 -4.26 -22.05
N ASP A 133 1.02 -5.02 -22.39
CA ASP A 133 1.46 -6.16 -21.60
C ASP A 133 2.03 -5.67 -20.26
N ALA A 134 1.23 -5.81 -19.21
CA ALA A 134 1.53 -5.23 -17.92
C ALA A 134 2.77 -5.84 -17.25
N TYR A 135 2.94 -7.16 -17.35
CA TYR A 135 4.10 -7.83 -16.76
C TYR A 135 5.39 -7.38 -17.46
N ARG A 136 5.40 -7.39 -18.81
CA ARG A 136 6.53 -6.89 -19.59
C ARG A 136 6.80 -5.41 -19.28
N PHE A 137 5.77 -4.58 -19.21
CA PHE A 137 5.93 -3.14 -18.92
C PHE A 137 6.65 -2.89 -17.61
N LEU A 138 6.32 -3.68 -16.55
CA LEU A 138 6.91 -3.53 -15.23
C LEU A 138 8.31 -4.13 -15.12
N THR A 139 8.61 -5.23 -15.85
CA THR A 139 9.80 -6.04 -15.60
C THR A 139 10.90 -5.90 -16.65
N ASN A 140 10.57 -5.45 -17.87
CA ASN A 140 11.57 -5.37 -18.94
C ASN A 140 12.54 -4.21 -18.70
N GLN A 141 13.83 -4.54 -18.64
CA GLN A 141 14.92 -3.60 -18.39
C GLN A 141 15.44 -2.90 -19.66
N GLU A 142 14.93 -3.26 -20.84
CA GLU A 142 15.37 -2.73 -22.14
C GLU A 142 14.37 -1.73 -22.74
N ASP A 143 13.11 -1.74 -22.28
CA ASP A 143 12.04 -0.90 -22.82
C ASP A 143 12.12 0.56 -22.32
N GLY A 144 12.97 0.85 -21.32
CA GLY A 144 13.16 2.20 -20.77
C GLY A 144 11.92 2.77 -20.05
N ASN A 145 11.10 1.88 -19.48
CA ASN A 145 9.86 2.28 -18.81
C ASN A 145 10.07 2.96 -17.45
N GLU A 146 11.28 2.87 -16.88
CA GLU A 146 11.68 3.63 -15.68
C GLU A 146 11.60 5.15 -15.89
N LYS A 147 11.59 5.60 -17.13
CA LYS A 147 11.40 7.04 -17.46
C LYS A 147 10.08 7.63 -16.97
N TYR A 148 9.08 6.77 -16.76
CA TYR A 148 7.77 7.19 -16.27
C TYR A 148 7.72 7.31 -14.74
N LEU A 149 8.73 6.82 -14.02
CA LEU A 149 8.77 6.91 -12.57
C LEU A 149 9.05 8.34 -12.10
N TRP A 150 8.37 8.72 -11.04
CA TRP A 150 8.85 9.74 -10.13
C TRP A 150 9.69 9.09 -9.03
N GLU A 151 10.50 9.87 -8.32
CA GLU A 151 11.45 9.35 -7.33
C GLU A 151 10.74 8.45 -6.28
N PRO A 152 11.01 7.13 -6.23
CA PRO A 152 10.29 6.23 -5.33
C PRO A 152 10.50 6.51 -3.84
N ASN A 153 11.57 7.23 -3.48
CA ASN A 153 11.80 7.69 -2.11
C ASN A 153 10.88 8.84 -1.69
N GLU A 154 10.24 9.48 -2.65
CA GLU A 154 9.36 10.63 -2.41
C GLU A 154 7.91 10.33 -2.77
N TYR A 155 7.67 9.41 -3.73
CA TYR A 155 6.35 9.12 -4.26
C TYR A 155 6.06 7.62 -4.36
N VAL A 156 4.84 7.22 -4.04
CA VAL A 156 4.30 5.92 -4.44
C VAL A 156 3.83 6.03 -5.88
N ASN A 157 4.51 5.32 -6.79
CA ASN A 157 4.16 5.30 -8.20
C ASN A 157 3.09 4.24 -8.46
N VAL A 158 2.00 4.63 -9.12
CA VAL A 158 0.91 3.73 -9.53
C VAL A 158 0.66 3.88 -11.03
N MET A 159 0.89 2.83 -11.81
CA MET A 159 0.67 2.81 -13.25
C MET A 159 -0.77 2.43 -13.59
N LEU A 160 -1.43 3.22 -14.43
CA LEU A 160 -2.80 3.00 -14.88
C LEU A 160 -2.86 2.88 -16.40
N PHE A 161 -3.28 1.73 -16.90
CA PHE A 161 -3.53 1.49 -18.32
C PHE A 161 -4.38 0.26 -18.53
N HIS A 162 -4.92 0.05 -19.75
CA HIS A 162 -5.59 -1.22 -20.09
C HIS A 162 -4.56 -2.31 -20.26
N TYR A 163 -4.74 -3.42 -19.56
CA TYR A 163 -3.89 -4.59 -19.69
C TYR A 163 -4.25 -5.39 -20.93
N LYS A 164 -3.23 -5.85 -21.65
CA LYS A 164 -3.37 -6.84 -22.69
C LYS A 164 -3.82 -8.15 -22.04
N GLN A 165 -4.99 -8.65 -22.47
CA GLN A 165 -5.51 -9.90 -21.96
C GLN A 165 -4.75 -11.09 -22.52
N ASN A 166 -4.31 -12.00 -21.67
CA ASN A 166 -3.79 -13.29 -22.07
C ASN A 166 -4.96 -14.27 -22.24
N HIS A 167 -4.95 -15.06 -23.34
CA HIS A 167 -6.05 -15.97 -23.68
C HIS A 167 -6.19 -17.20 -22.76
N SER A 168 -5.33 -17.36 -21.75
CA SER A 168 -5.18 -18.60 -20.97
C SER A 168 -5.59 -18.55 -19.52
N GLY A 169 -6.41 -17.58 -19.08
CA GLY A 169 -6.79 -17.57 -17.67
C GLY A 169 -7.52 -16.32 -17.26
N GLY A 170 -7.90 -16.22 -16.02
CA GLY A 170 -8.72 -15.17 -15.45
C GLY A 170 -8.35 -13.71 -15.77
N ILE A 171 -9.12 -12.80 -15.28
CA ILE A 171 -8.90 -11.35 -15.48
C ILE A 171 -7.75 -10.92 -14.57
N LEU A 172 -6.70 -10.33 -15.15
CA LEU A 172 -5.63 -9.67 -14.40
C LEU A 172 -6.06 -8.24 -14.06
N LEU A 173 -6.18 -7.95 -12.77
CA LEU A 173 -6.67 -6.66 -12.26
C LEU A 173 -5.54 -5.72 -11.84
N GLY A 174 -4.48 -6.27 -11.29
CA GLY A 174 -3.33 -5.52 -10.82
C GLY A 174 -2.04 -6.33 -10.86
N LEU A 175 -0.94 -5.65 -10.66
CA LEU A 175 0.42 -6.18 -10.49
C LEU A 175 1.20 -5.21 -9.64
N SER A 176 2.06 -5.72 -8.76
CA SER A 176 2.93 -4.85 -7.96
C SER A 176 4.32 -5.42 -7.80
N HIS A 177 5.30 -4.54 -7.76
CA HIS A 177 6.62 -4.91 -7.27
C HIS A 177 6.58 -5.15 -5.77
N LEU A 178 7.29 -6.19 -5.31
CA LEU A 178 7.65 -6.32 -3.92
C LEU A 178 8.82 -5.37 -3.59
N PRO A 179 8.85 -4.80 -2.38
CA PRO A 179 9.90 -3.88 -1.99
C PRO A 179 11.22 -4.60 -1.72
N TYR A 180 12.29 -3.82 -1.73
CA TYR A 180 13.58 -4.23 -1.22
C TYR A 180 13.71 -3.80 0.24
N ILE A 181 14.43 -4.57 1.03
CA ILE A 181 14.86 -4.17 2.37
C ILE A 181 16.38 -4.13 2.42
N VAL A 182 16.92 -3.28 3.28
CA VAL A 182 18.36 -3.18 3.41
C VAL A 182 18.89 -4.37 4.21
N ARG A 183 19.95 -4.99 3.70
CA ARG A 183 20.67 -6.05 4.41
C ARG A 183 21.09 -5.55 5.80
N ASP A 184 20.93 -6.38 6.81
CA ASP A 184 21.30 -6.13 8.22
C ASP A 184 20.41 -5.13 8.97
N GLU A 185 19.34 -4.60 8.36
CA GLU A 185 18.38 -3.70 9.06
C GLU A 185 17.16 -4.44 9.63
N THR A 186 16.66 -5.42 8.91
CA THR A 186 15.52 -6.23 9.34
C THR A 186 15.54 -7.59 8.67
N ASP A 187 15.03 -8.60 9.36
CA ASP A 187 14.87 -9.96 8.85
C ASP A 187 13.41 -10.16 8.43
N LEU A 188 13.09 -9.72 7.23
CA LEU A 188 11.77 -9.94 6.61
C LEU A 188 11.90 -11.00 5.52
N GLU A 189 11.60 -12.24 5.88
CA GLU A 189 11.62 -13.35 4.93
C GLU A 189 10.74 -13.06 3.70
N GLY A 190 11.13 -13.63 2.56
CA GLY A 190 10.40 -13.48 1.29
C GLY A 190 10.63 -12.16 0.54
N LEU A 191 11.39 -11.20 1.08
CA LEU A 191 11.76 -9.97 0.39
C LEU A 191 13.22 -10.00 -0.08
N HIS A 192 13.51 -9.29 -1.16
CA HIS A 192 14.86 -9.17 -1.66
C HIS A 192 15.68 -8.16 -0.85
N LEU A 193 16.95 -8.54 -0.58
CA LEU A 193 17.87 -7.70 0.15
C LEU A 193 18.63 -6.76 -0.80
N ALA A 194 18.58 -5.48 -0.51
CA ALA A 194 19.46 -4.49 -1.11
C ALA A 194 20.73 -4.31 -0.27
N SER A 195 21.87 -4.16 -0.94
CA SER A 195 23.16 -3.88 -0.26
C SER A 195 23.37 -2.38 0.00
N ASN A 196 22.57 -1.53 -0.60
CA ASN A 196 22.68 -0.09 -0.53
C ASN A 196 21.49 0.51 0.23
N HIS A 197 21.77 1.40 1.19
CA HIS A 197 20.77 2.13 1.95
C HIS A 197 20.09 3.24 1.13
N ASN A 198 20.82 3.80 0.17
CA ASN A 198 20.32 4.85 -0.71
C ASN A 198 20.25 4.32 -2.15
N ILE A 199 19.05 4.08 -2.62
CA ILE A 199 18.74 3.74 -4.01
C ILE A 199 17.77 4.79 -4.51
N THR A 200 17.98 5.29 -5.72
CA THR A 200 17.11 6.27 -6.38
C THR A 200 16.59 5.72 -7.69
N LYS A 201 15.62 6.37 -8.32
CA LYS A 201 15.14 5.98 -9.64
C LYS A 201 16.25 5.85 -10.68
N ARG A 202 17.36 6.61 -10.55
CA ARG A 202 18.53 6.55 -11.46
C ARG A 202 19.27 5.22 -11.40
N ASN A 203 19.04 4.45 -10.37
CA ASN A 203 19.63 3.12 -10.20
C ASN A 203 18.76 2.00 -10.80
N LEU A 204 17.55 2.32 -11.25
CA LEU A 204 16.57 1.35 -11.75
C LEU A 204 16.61 1.30 -13.29
N ARG A 205 16.32 0.10 -13.84
CA ARG A 205 16.08 -0.14 -15.26
C ARG A 205 14.67 -0.65 -15.57
N PHE A 206 13.78 -0.60 -14.60
CA PHE A 206 12.42 -1.10 -14.72
C PHE A 206 11.46 -0.17 -13.96
N ALA A 207 10.17 -0.25 -14.30
CA ALA A 207 9.14 0.63 -13.76
C ALA A 207 8.69 0.18 -12.35
N TYR A 208 9.52 0.40 -11.32
CA TYR A 208 9.23 0.04 -9.93
C TYR A 208 7.98 0.75 -9.42
N SER A 209 6.85 0.04 -9.40
CA SER A 209 5.53 0.61 -9.09
C SER A 209 4.53 -0.47 -8.72
N ALA A 210 3.38 -0.06 -8.17
CA ALA A 210 2.13 -0.79 -8.29
C ALA A 210 1.49 -0.45 -9.65
N SER A 211 0.62 -1.31 -10.16
CA SER A 211 -0.11 -1.09 -11.40
C SER A 211 -1.52 -1.67 -11.30
N ILE A 212 -2.51 -0.99 -11.87
CA ILE A 212 -3.90 -1.45 -11.93
C ILE A 212 -4.46 -1.35 -13.35
N ASN A 213 -5.30 -2.33 -13.71
CA ASN A 213 -5.97 -2.38 -14.99
C ASN A 213 -7.11 -1.35 -15.03
N SER A 214 -6.86 -0.23 -15.67
CA SER A 214 -7.80 0.90 -15.71
C SER A 214 -9.11 0.59 -16.43
N ARG A 215 -9.22 -0.53 -17.16
CA ARG A 215 -10.48 -1.00 -17.73
C ARG A 215 -11.58 -1.16 -16.68
N TYR A 216 -11.20 -1.51 -15.46
CA TYR A 216 -12.10 -1.75 -14.32
C TYR A 216 -12.17 -0.57 -13.36
N ILE A 217 -11.70 0.60 -13.76
CA ILE A 217 -11.57 1.78 -12.88
C ILE A 217 -12.88 2.23 -12.24
N ASN A 218 -14.00 1.91 -12.87
CA ASN A 218 -15.34 2.27 -12.40
C ASN A 218 -16.06 1.13 -11.67
N ASP A 219 -15.44 -0.06 -11.59
CA ASP A 219 -16.05 -1.22 -10.94
C ASP A 219 -15.81 -1.16 -9.43
N GLU A 220 -16.88 -1.28 -8.66
CA GLU A 220 -16.79 -1.29 -7.21
C GLU A 220 -17.99 -2.01 -6.56
N SER A 221 -17.79 -2.47 -5.34
CA SER A 221 -18.83 -3.06 -4.51
C SER A 221 -19.73 -1.96 -3.94
N SER A 222 -21.05 -2.23 -3.78
CA SER A 222 -22.00 -1.23 -3.30
C SER A 222 -21.76 -0.76 -1.85
N ARG A 223 -20.84 -1.38 -1.11
CA ARG A 223 -20.47 -1.00 0.27
C ARG A 223 -19.85 0.40 0.38
N TYR A 224 -19.32 0.93 -0.72
CA TYR A 224 -18.69 2.25 -0.74
C TYR A 224 -19.70 3.40 -0.88
N THR A 225 -20.83 3.14 -1.51
CA THR A 225 -21.86 4.16 -1.79
C THR A 225 -22.92 4.28 -0.70
N ASP A 226 -23.08 3.27 0.15
CA ASP A 226 -24.12 3.22 1.18
C ASP A 226 -23.53 2.77 2.54
N PRO A 227 -23.49 3.65 3.56
CA PRO A 227 -23.00 3.30 4.89
C PRO A 227 -23.69 2.10 5.52
N ALA A 228 -24.98 1.85 5.23
CA ALA A 228 -25.72 0.70 5.72
C ALA A 228 -25.25 -0.63 5.12
N LYS A 229 -24.58 -0.58 3.97
CA LYS A 229 -24.06 -1.75 3.25
C LYS A 229 -22.59 -2.05 3.52
N ARG A 230 -21.92 -1.24 4.33
CA ARG A 230 -20.45 -1.33 4.52
C ARG A 230 -19.97 -2.68 5.06
N LYS A 231 -20.75 -3.36 5.90
CA LYS A 231 -20.34 -4.64 6.50
C LYS A 231 -20.80 -5.85 5.69
N GLU A 232 -22.07 -6.24 5.80
CA GLU A 232 -22.52 -7.51 5.23
C GLU A 232 -23.60 -7.38 4.17
N GLY A 233 -24.21 -6.22 4.04
CA GLY A 233 -25.36 -5.99 3.16
C GLY A 233 -25.04 -5.48 1.76
N TYR A 234 -23.81 -5.61 1.27
CA TYR A 234 -23.40 -5.07 -0.02
C TYR A 234 -23.44 -6.09 -1.16
N LEU A 235 -23.60 -5.58 -2.39
CA LEU A 235 -23.36 -6.36 -3.59
C LEU A 235 -21.86 -6.42 -3.85
N TYR A 236 -21.35 -7.64 -3.95
CA TYR A 236 -19.95 -7.92 -4.23
C TYR A 236 -19.60 -7.64 -5.70
N SER A 237 -18.42 -7.11 -5.94
CA SER A 237 -17.79 -7.02 -7.26
C SER A 237 -16.45 -7.74 -7.22
N SER A 238 -16.25 -8.70 -8.13
CA SER A 238 -14.98 -9.41 -8.27
C SER A 238 -13.88 -8.57 -8.92
N THR A 239 -14.24 -7.41 -9.47
CA THR A 239 -13.36 -6.45 -10.14
C THR A 239 -13.32 -5.12 -9.39
N ASP A 240 -13.57 -5.14 -8.08
CA ASP A 240 -13.59 -3.95 -7.21
C ASP A 240 -12.24 -3.24 -7.22
N ILE A 241 -12.20 -2.07 -7.84
CA ILE A 241 -10.95 -1.31 -8.03
C ILE A 241 -10.36 -0.81 -6.71
N ASN A 242 -11.19 -0.54 -5.69
CA ASN A 242 -10.72 -0.09 -4.40
C ASN A 242 -9.97 -1.23 -3.68
N VAL A 243 -10.52 -2.45 -3.77
CA VAL A 243 -9.85 -3.67 -3.27
C VAL A 243 -8.58 -3.94 -4.07
N THR A 244 -8.66 -3.88 -5.41
CA THR A 244 -7.51 -4.10 -6.28
C THR A 244 -6.36 -3.17 -5.91
N LEU A 245 -6.59 -1.86 -5.84
CA LEU A 245 -5.51 -0.93 -5.49
C LEU A 245 -5.00 -1.15 -4.06
N ALA A 246 -5.89 -1.44 -3.09
CA ALA A 246 -5.46 -1.75 -1.72
C ALA A 246 -4.59 -3.01 -1.66
N HIS A 247 -4.91 -4.04 -2.44
CA HIS A 247 -4.16 -5.29 -2.58
C HIS A 247 -2.77 -5.04 -3.18
N GLU A 248 -2.70 -4.34 -4.32
CA GLU A 248 -1.42 -4.01 -4.97
C GLU A 248 -0.51 -3.14 -4.10
N LEU A 249 -1.08 -2.20 -3.36
CA LEU A 249 -0.34 -1.43 -2.36
C LEU A 249 0.09 -2.29 -1.16
N GLY A 250 -0.63 -3.36 -0.83
CA GLY A 250 -0.20 -4.37 0.14
C GLY A 250 1.09 -5.06 -0.30
N HIS A 251 1.16 -5.49 -1.57
CA HIS A 251 2.39 -6.03 -2.16
C HIS A 251 3.52 -5.00 -2.20
N TYR A 252 3.21 -3.78 -2.63
CA TYR A 252 4.17 -2.67 -2.64
C TYR A 252 4.76 -2.40 -1.25
N LEU A 253 3.99 -2.68 -0.19
CA LEU A 253 4.40 -2.60 1.22
C LEU A 253 4.91 -3.93 1.79
N GLY A 254 5.17 -4.95 0.95
CA GLY A 254 5.88 -6.17 1.31
C GLY A 254 5.02 -7.35 1.77
N LEU A 255 3.71 -7.32 1.53
CA LEU A 255 2.85 -8.46 1.79
C LEU A 255 2.88 -9.46 0.63
N HIS A 256 2.72 -10.73 0.96
CA HIS A 256 2.46 -11.83 0.04
C HIS A 256 1.00 -12.26 0.13
N HIS A 257 0.55 -13.15 -0.76
CA HIS A 257 -0.78 -13.72 -0.66
C HIS A 257 -0.89 -14.68 0.52
N THR A 258 -2.08 -14.76 1.11
CA THR A 258 -2.37 -15.62 2.28
C THR A 258 -2.47 -17.12 1.95
N PHE A 259 -2.42 -17.50 0.68
CA PHE A 259 -2.36 -18.89 0.23
C PHE A 259 -0.94 -19.27 -0.18
N SER A 260 -0.67 -20.59 -0.25
CA SER A 260 0.65 -21.07 -0.68
C SER A 260 1.00 -20.64 -2.11
N GLU A 261 2.18 -20.05 -2.28
CA GLU A 261 2.71 -19.55 -3.54
C GLU A 261 4.01 -20.26 -3.94
N THR A 262 4.25 -20.29 -5.24
CA THR A 262 5.57 -20.62 -5.81
C THR A 262 6.50 -19.41 -5.70
N GLU A 263 7.81 -19.62 -5.83
CA GLU A 263 8.80 -18.52 -5.86
C GLU A 263 8.50 -17.42 -6.90
N ASN A 264 7.77 -17.79 -7.97
CA ASN A 264 7.39 -16.87 -9.04
C ASN A 264 6.00 -16.21 -8.82
N GLY A 265 5.41 -16.32 -7.62
CA GLY A 265 4.12 -15.70 -7.27
C GLY A 265 2.89 -16.38 -7.89
N GLY A 266 3.03 -17.60 -8.45
CA GLY A 266 1.90 -18.43 -8.86
C GLY A 266 1.37 -19.26 -7.71
N THR A 267 0.12 -19.78 -7.82
CA THR A 267 -0.43 -20.71 -6.83
C THR A 267 0.42 -21.97 -6.73
N ALA A 268 0.66 -22.44 -5.52
CA ALA A 268 1.28 -23.73 -5.26
C ALA A 268 0.22 -24.73 -4.80
N ASN A 269 0.24 -25.95 -5.37
CA ASN A 269 -0.54 -27.05 -4.85
C ASN A 269 0.10 -27.58 -3.56
N GLY A 270 -0.10 -26.87 -2.46
CA GLY A 270 0.55 -27.14 -1.19
C GLY A 270 -0.02 -26.31 -0.05
N CYS A 271 0.58 -26.51 1.12
CA CYS A 271 0.17 -25.94 2.38
C CYS A 271 1.33 -25.21 3.10
N GLU A 272 2.32 -24.77 2.35
CA GLU A 272 3.43 -24.00 2.93
C GLU A 272 2.96 -22.58 3.25
N ASP A 273 3.38 -22.08 4.41
CA ASP A 273 3.20 -20.68 4.78
C ASP A 273 4.23 -19.86 3.98
N THR A 274 3.76 -19.16 2.95
CA THR A 274 4.59 -18.35 2.06
C THR A 274 4.33 -16.86 2.21
N ASP A 275 3.40 -16.45 3.09
CA ASP A 275 3.13 -15.05 3.36
C ASP A 275 3.92 -14.50 4.56
N TYR A 276 4.55 -15.40 5.31
CA TYR A 276 5.39 -15.08 6.48
C TYR A 276 4.64 -14.31 7.58
N CYS A 277 3.32 -14.56 7.71
CA CYS A 277 2.43 -13.98 8.70
C CYS A 277 1.70 -15.11 9.45
N ARG A 278 2.10 -15.35 10.70
CA ARG A 278 1.61 -16.50 11.49
C ARG A 278 0.13 -16.41 11.89
N ASP A 279 -0.44 -15.21 11.82
CA ASP A 279 -1.84 -14.93 12.15
C ASP A 279 -2.78 -14.94 10.94
N THR A 280 -2.27 -15.31 9.75
CA THR A 280 -3.05 -15.60 8.55
C THR A 280 -3.17 -17.12 8.37
N PRO A 281 -4.37 -17.66 8.15
CA PRO A 281 -4.52 -19.08 7.91
C PRO A 281 -4.03 -19.49 6.52
N SER A 282 -2.90 -20.19 6.41
CA SER A 282 -2.43 -20.77 5.14
C SER A 282 -3.41 -21.82 4.62
N TYR A 283 -3.67 -21.82 3.32
CA TYR A 283 -4.54 -22.78 2.65
C TYR A 283 -4.07 -23.11 1.24
N ASN A 284 -4.51 -24.28 0.73
CA ASN A 284 -4.25 -24.72 -0.64
C ASN A 284 -5.26 -24.07 -1.60
N LYS A 285 -4.80 -23.11 -2.38
CA LYS A 285 -5.67 -22.38 -3.31
C LYS A 285 -6.13 -23.23 -4.48
N ASP A 286 -5.33 -24.18 -4.97
CA ASP A 286 -5.72 -25.07 -6.06
C ASP A 286 -6.88 -25.98 -5.63
N GLU A 287 -6.89 -26.48 -4.39
CA GLU A 287 -8.02 -27.22 -3.84
C GLU A 287 -9.27 -26.35 -3.69
N TYR A 288 -9.11 -25.12 -3.26
CA TYR A 288 -10.21 -24.18 -3.20
C TYR A 288 -10.78 -23.86 -4.59
N ASP A 289 -9.95 -23.63 -5.60
CA ASP A 289 -10.40 -23.36 -6.98
C ASP A 289 -11.12 -24.57 -7.59
N ALA A 290 -10.66 -25.79 -7.28
CA ALA A 290 -11.36 -27.01 -7.63
C ALA A 290 -12.75 -27.09 -6.96
N TYR A 291 -12.83 -26.73 -5.67
CA TYR A 291 -14.12 -26.65 -4.95
C TYR A 291 -15.06 -25.61 -5.59
N VAL A 292 -14.57 -24.40 -5.92
CA VAL A 292 -15.37 -23.37 -6.57
C VAL A 292 -15.90 -23.86 -7.91
N THR A 293 -15.04 -24.50 -8.71
CA THR A 293 -15.43 -25.09 -9.99
C THR A 293 -16.51 -26.15 -9.84
N TYR A 294 -16.33 -27.07 -8.87
CA TYR A 294 -17.34 -28.08 -8.54
C TYR A 294 -18.66 -27.44 -8.10
N TYR A 295 -18.60 -26.48 -7.17
CA TYR A 295 -19.78 -25.79 -6.64
C TYR A 295 -20.57 -25.09 -7.76
N LEU A 296 -19.89 -24.35 -8.65
CA LEU A 296 -20.52 -23.65 -9.77
C LEU A 296 -21.13 -24.62 -10.81
N ASN A 297 -20.58 -25.81 -10.98
CA ASN A 297 -21.09 -26.80 -11.92
C ASN A 297 -22.27 -27.62 -11.35
N THR A 298 -22.38 -27.72 -10.03
CA THR A 298 -23.39 -28.56 -9.37
C THR A 298 -24.59 -27.79 -8.83
N HIS A 299 -24.47 -26.44 -8.69
CA HIS A 299 -25.55 -25.58 -8.17
C HIS A 299 -26.08 -24.66 -9.29
N SER A 300 -27.41 -24.58 -9.42
CA SER A 300 -28.02 -23.58 -10.29
C SER A 300 -27.75 -22.15 -9.79
N LYS A 301 -27.95 -21.13 -10.63
CA LYS A 301 -27.70 -19.73 -10.26
C LYS A 301 -28.50 -19.31 -9.01
N GLU A 302 -29.71 -19.83 -8.87
CA GLU A 302 -30.62 -19.54 -7.75
C GLU A 302 -30.20 -20.23 -6.44
N GLN A 303 -29.43 -21.33 -6.54
CA GLN A 303 -28.92 -22.08 -5.40
C GLN A 303 -27.57 -21.57 -4.89
N ARG A 304 -26.86 -20.80 -5.73
CA ARG A 304 -25.51 -20.31 -5.38
C ARG A 304 -25.60 -19.23 -4.30
N LYS A 305 -24.85 -19.44 -3.23
CA LYS A 305 -24.75 -18.48 -2.13
C LYS A 305 -23.31 -17.97 -2.03
N PHE A 306 -23.15 -16.66 -2.01
CA PHE A 306 -21.86 -16.01 -1.80
C PHE A 306 -21.18 -16.50 -0.51
N SER A 307 -21.97 -16.69 0.56
CA SER A 307 -21.47 -17.19 1.86
C SER A 307 -20.80 -18.56 1.79
N ASP A 308 -21.20 -19.43 0.86
CA ASP A 308 -20.58 -20.76 0.72
C ASP A 308 -19.21 -20.66 0.05
N LEU A 309 -19.06 -19.73 -0.89
CA LEU A 309 -17.80 -19.48 -1.57
C LEU A 309 -16.79 -18.67 -0.72
N LEU A 310 -17.24 -18.05 0.39
CA LEU A 310 -16.34 -17.38 1.34
C LEU A 310 -15.60 -18.35 2.27
N LYS A 311 -16.09 -19.59 2.38
CA LYS A 311 -15.50 -20.59 3.26
C LYS A 311 -14.18 -21.12 2.69
N ARG A 312 -13.18 -21.20 3.55
CA ARG A 312 -11.87 -21.82 3.28
C ARG A 312 -11.60 -22.87 4.35
N PHE A 313 -10.76 -23.83 4.01
CA PHE A 313 -10.18 -24.76 4.97
C PHE A 313 -8.67 -24.54 5.02
N SER A 314 -8.17 -24.21 6.21
CA SER A 314 -6.74 -24.06 6.42
C SER A 314 -6.03 -25.39 6.26
N CYS A 315 -4.71 -25.35 6.14
CA CYS A 315 -3.86 -26.52 6.09
C CYS A 315 -3.89 -27.37 7.37
N THR A 316 -4.44 -26.83 8.45
CA THR A 316 -4.77 -27.57 9.69
C THR A 316 -6.23 -28.04 9.73
N ASN A 317 -6.92 -28.01 8.58
CA ASN A 317 -8.31 -28.42 8.42
C ASN A 317 -9.31 -27.63 9.29
N GLN A 318 -9.00 -26.38 9.60
CA GLN A 318 -9.92 -25.47 10.29
C GLN A 318 -10.64 -24.59 9.27
N MET A 319 -11.96 -24.52 9.39
CA MET A 319 -12.77 -23.66 8.54
C MET A 319 -12.64 -22.19 8.97
N PHE A 320 -12.40 -21.30 8.01
CA PHE A 320 -12.43 -19.86 8.21
C PHE A 320 -13.16 -19.16 7.07
N ILE A 321 -13.50 -17.88 7.26
CA ILE A 321 -14.14 -17.04 6.25
C ILE A 321 -13.08 -16.12 5.65
N ALA A 322 -13.01 -16.09 4.33
CA ALA A 322 -12.08 -15.25 3.61
C ALA A 322 -12.43 -13.75 3.78
N THR A 323 -11.57 -13.01 4.45
CA THR A 323 -11.73 -11.59 4.79
C THR A 323 -10.48 -10.77 4.46
N ASN A 324 -9.32 -11.44 4.30
CA ASN A 324 -8.03 -10.80 4.17
C ASN A 324 -7.87 -10.12 2.80
N LEU A 325 -7.34 -8.89 2.79
CA LEU A 325 -7.09 -8.13 1.56
C LEU A 325 -6.07 -8.79 0.63
N MET A 326 -5.19 -9.65 1.16
CA MET A 326 -4.18 -10.35 0.37
C MET A 326 -4.62 -11.73 -0.11
N ASP A 327 -5.93 -12.06 -0.04
CA ASP A 327 -6.51 -13.25 -0.63
C ASP A 327 -7.14 -12.94 -2.00
N TYR A 328 -7.31 -13.98 -2.85
CA TYR A 328 -7.92 -13.86 -4.17
C TYR A 328 -9.41 -14.18 -4.18
N ALA A 329 -10.03 -13.81 -5.33
CA ALA A 329 -11.35 -14.23 -5.76
C ALA A 329 -12.49 -13.86 -4.79
N VAL A 330 -13.34 -14.82 -4.46
CA VAL A 330 -14.51 -14.58 -3.64
C VAL A 330 -14.10 -14.40 -2.18
N ASN A 331 -14.02 -13.16 -1.76
CA ASN A 331 -13.45 -12.72 -0.49
C ASN A 331 -14.16 -11.44 -0.05
N ARG A 332 -14.28 -11.18 1.25
CA ARG A 332 -14.83 -9.92 1.76
C ARG A 332 -13.84 -8.76 1.67
N SER A 333 -12.57 -9.02 1.57
CA SER A 333 -11.47 -8.09 1.28
C SER A 333 -11.53 -6.79 2.09
N TYR A 334 -11.37 -6.87 3.40
CA TYR A 334 -11.32 -5.69 4.27
C TYR A 334 -10.29 -5.81 5.39
N GLU A 335 -9.69 -6.99 5.58
CA GLU A 335 -8.86 -7.28 6.75
C GLU A 335 -7.37 -7.25 6.42
N PHE A 336 -6.63 -6.61 7.30
CA PHE A 336 -5.22 -6.84 7.54
C PHE A 336 -5.01 -7.35 8.96
N THR A 337 -4.09 -8.30 9.14
CA THR A 337 -3.73 -8.88 10.43
C THR A 337 -2.62 -8.10 11.16
N ALA A 338 -2.31 -8.48 12.40
CA ALA A 338 -1.26 -7.85 13.18
C ALA A 338 0.14 -8.11 12.61
N ASP A 339 0.43 -9.33 12.14
CA ASP A 339 1.71 -9.67 11.52
C ASP A 339 1.86 -8.97 10.16
N GLN A 340 0.78 -8.85 9.36
CA GLN A 340 0.78 -8.06 8.13
C GLN A 340 1.04 -6.58 8.41
N ARG A 341 0.41 -6.00 9.44
CA ARG A 341 0.67 -4.65 9.87
C ARG A 341 2.14 -4.45 10.28
N TYR A 342 2.67 -5.34 11.10
CA TYR A 342 4.08 -5.31 11.50
C TYR A 342 5.00 -5.32 10.29
N ARG A 343 4.77 -6.26 9.35
CA ARG A 343 5.56 -6.42 8.13
C ARG A 343 5.56 -5.16 7.27
N MET A 344 4.39 -4.58 6.98
CA MET A 344 4.28 -3.32 6.22
C MET A 344 5.02 -2.17 6.89
N ARG A 345 4.95 -2.06 8.21
CA ARG A 345 5.65 -1.00 8.95
C ARG A 345 7.16 -1.18 8.93
N GLN A 346 7.66 -2.42 8.98
CA GLN A 346 9.09 -2.69 8.80
C GLN A 346 9.57 -2.29 7.40
N VAL A 347 8.78 -2.56 6.37
CA VAL A 347 9.07 -2.12 4.99
C VAL A 347 9.12 -0.60 4.89
N LEU A 348 8.13 0.11 5.41
CA LEU A 348 8.11 1.59 5.43
C LEU A 348 9.36 2.17 6.08
N TYR A 349 9.87 1.52 7.10
CA TYR A 349 11.00 1.99 7.87
C TYR A 349 12.36 1.63 7.28
N ASN A 350 12.47 0.48 6.61
CA ASN A 350 13.75 -0.10 6.19
C ASN A 350 13.93 -0.19 4.65
N SER A 351 12.87 0.03 3.85
CA SER A 351 13.01 -0.06 2.39
C SER A 351 13.71 1.17 1.81
N PRO A 352 14.72 1.01 0.94
CA PRO A 352 15.43 2.13 0.32
C PRO A 352 14.66 2.81 -0.83
N LEU A 353 13.50 2.24 -1.23
CA LEU A 353 12.65 2.75 -2.34
C LEU A 353 11.21 2.98 -1.86
N MET A 354 11.07 3.66 -0.72
CA MET A 354 9.76 3.94 -0.13
C MET A 354 9.73 5.35 0.46
N PRO A 355 8.67 6.15 0.27
CA PRO A 355 8.55 7.46 0.88
C PRO A 355 8.47 7.42 2.42
N GLY A 356 8.90 8.49 3.06
CA GLY A 356 8.73 8.71 4.50
C GLY A 356 10.02 8.59 5.31
N PRO A 357 9.93 8.78 6.65
CA PRO A 357 11.08 8.72 7.51
C PRO A 357 11.65 7.30 7.59
N LYS A 358 12.96 7.20 7.54
CA LYS A 358 13.73 5.96 7.58
C LYS A 358 14.61 5.91 8.82
N LYS A 359 15.03 4.70 9.19
CA LYS A 359 16.11 4.52 10.14
C LYS A 359 17.40 5.05 9.50
N ARG A 360 17.81 6.23 9.89
CA ARG A 360 19.09 6.78 9.46
C ARG A 360 20.17 6.21 10.35
N LYS A 361 21.05 5.37 9.80
CA LYS A 361 22.39 5.28 10.33
C LYS A 361 23.12 6.53 9.87
N THR A 362 23.57 7.35 10.78
CA THR A 362 24.41 8.54 10.56
C THR A 362 25.79 8.14 10.06
N ARG A 363 25.88 7.54 8.88
CA ARG A 363 27.16 7.39 8.18
C ARG A 363 27.17 8.33 6.98
N THR A 364 28.10 9.24 7.00
CA THR A 364 28.43 10.24 5.98
C THR A 364 28.82 9.67 4.60
N SER A 365 28.66 8.34 4.38
CA SER A 365 29.06 7.65 3.15
C SER A 365 27.89 7.15 2.30
N ASP A 366 26.64 7.47 2.63
CA ASP A 366 25.47 6.92 1.94
C ASP A 366 25.00 7.81 0.78
N VAL A 367 25.87 7.98 -0.20
CA VAL A 367 25.45 8.52 -1.50
C VAL A 367 24.93 7.36 -2.34
N ALA A 368 23.81 7.59 -3.05
CA ALA A 368 23.28 6.61 -3.99
C ALA A 368 24.37 6.19 -4.99
N PRO A 369 24.45 4.90 -5.34
CA PRO A 369 25.43 4.40 -6.31
C PRO A 369 25.33 5.14 -7.65
N GLN A 370 26.45 5.29 -8.33
CA GLN A 370 26.45 5.83 -9.69
C GLN A 370 25.96 4.76 -10.67
N GLY A 371 25.01 5.13 -11.53
CA GLY A 371 24.49 4.27 -12.59
C GLY A 371 23.54 3.18 -12.07
N TYR A 372 23.25 2.23 -12.93
CA TYR A 372 22.31 1.15 -12.65
C TYR A 372 22.88 0.13 -11.68
N ILE A 373 22.01 -0.41 -10.84
CA ILE A 373 22.33 -1.55 -9.98
C ILE A 373 21.47 -2.75 -10.40
N ASN A 374 22.08 -3.93 -10.35
CA ASN A 374 21.39 -5.17 -10.64
C ASN A 374 20.55 -5.59 -9.43
N LEU A 375 19.29 -5.19 -9.43
CA LEU A 375 18.31 -5.61 -8.44
C LEU A 375 17.47 -6.75 -9.02
N PRO A 376 17.21 -7.82 -8.26
CA PRO A 376 16.28 -8.85 -8.66
C PRO A 376 14.87 -8.26 -8.77
N ILE A 377 14.15 -8.55 -9.85
CA ILE A 377 12.80 -8.03 -10.08
C ILE A 377 11.80 -9.09 -9.64
N ARG A 378 10.92 -8.75 -8.71
CA ARG A 378 9.81 -9.60 -8.29
C ARG A 378 8.52 -8.82 -8.37
N VAL A 379 7.65 -9.24 -9.28
CA VAL A 379 6.30 -8.70 -9.47
C VAL A 379 5.31 -9.79 -9.09
N VAL A 380 4.35 -9.44 -8.27
CA VAL A 380 3.23 -10.29 -7.84
C VAL A 380 1.91 -9.73 -8.36
N ARG A 381 0.87 -10.58 -8.43
CA ARG A 381 -0.44 -10.25 -9.00
C ARG A 381 -1.57 -10.59 -8.03
#